data_f5b817f8d9cd33fd8d77849ae9359db5
#
_entry.id   f5b817f8d9cd33fd8d77849ae9359db5
#
_cell.length_a   1.000
_cell.length_b   1.000
_cell.length_c   1.000
_cell.angle_alpha   90.00
_cell.angle_beta   90.00
_cell.angle_gamma   90.00
#
_symmetry.space_group_name_H-M   'P 1'
#
loop_
_entity.id
_entity.type
_entity.pdbx_description
1 polymer ?
#
loop_
_entity_poly.entity_id
_entity_poly.type
_entity_poly.pdbx_seq_one_letter_code
_entity_poly.pdbx_strand_id
1 'polypeptide(L)'
;LMPLTGDLAFLGPGIESGSILAVEQINAAGGVNGQPIVWVQGDSGTAPDVALASLNSLIADGAQGVMGAAASGISLAIIDTAIAAEVVMVSPSNTSPQFTKIKNGGFYARTAPSDLLQGAVLAQVLIDDGHTSVSIISRADSYGRGLAEATASSFEALGGSVDTIVYHSQEATEFASEVTQAG
;
A
#
# COMPACT_ATOMS: atom_id res chain seq x y z
N LEU A 1 -12.44 1.18 -3.01
CA LEU A 1 -11.97 -0.21 -3.10
C LEU A 1 -11.03 -0.48 -1.93
N MET A 2 -11.58 -0.98 -0.81
CA MET A 2 -10.88 -1.13 0.45
C MET A 2 -10.84 -2.61 0.88
N PRO A 3 -9.91 -3.01 1.75
CA PRO A 3 -9.91 -4.38 2.29
C PRO A 3 -10.97 -4.53 3.37
N LEU A 4 -12.18 -4.90 2.96
CA LEU A 4 -13.30 -5.13 3.88
C LEU A 4 -13.30 -6.57 4.40
N THR A 5 -12.70 -7.49 3.62
CA THR A 5 -12.40 -8.88 3.99
C THR A 5 -10.93 -9.21 3.74
N GLY A 6 -10.50 -10.41 4.13
CA GLY A 6 -9.11 -10.87 3.99
C GLY A 6 -8.17 -10.36 5.07
N ASP A 7 -6.87 -10.57 4.90
CA ASP A 7 -5.83 -10.37 5.93
C ASP A 7 -5.73 -8.94 6.45
N LEU A 8 -6.04 -7.95 5.62
CA LEU A 8 -5.97 -6.53 5.99
C LEU A 8 -7.35 -5.93 6.30
N ALA A 9 -8.37 -6.75 6.54
CA ALA A 9 -9.73 -6.28 6.84
C ALA A 9 -9.79 -5.29 8.02
N PHE A 10 -8.86 -5.38 8.96
CA PHE A 10 -8.78 -4.46 10.10
C PHE A 10 -8.45 -3.01 9.70
N LEU A 11 -7.85 -2.78 8.52
CA LEU A 11 -7.56 -1.43 7.99
C LEU A 11 -8.77 -0.81 7.28
N GLY A 12 -9.62 -1.63 6.67
CA GLY A 12 -10.71 -1.20 5.79
C GLY A 12 -11.63 -0.15 6.41
N PRO A 13 -12.25 -0.42 7.57
CA PRO A 13 -13.24 0.49 8.16
C PRO A 13 -12.69 1.87 8.50
N GLY A 14 -11.44 1.97 8.98
CA GLY A 14 -10.82 3.25 9.32
C GLY A 14 -10.55 4.11 8.07
N ILE A 15 -10.02 3.49 7.01
CA ILE A 15 -9.74 4.17 5.73
C ILE A 15 -11.06 4.59 5.07
N GLU A 16 -12.05 3.72 5.07
CA GLU A 16 -13.36 3.99 4.49
C GLU A 16 -14.06 5.16 5.19
N SER A 17 -14.08 5.17 6.53
CA SER A 17 -14.67 6.24 7.30
C SER A 17 -14.07 7.61 6.97
N GLY A 18 -12.73 7.68 6.81
CA GLY A 18 -12.05 8.90 6.39
C GLY A 18 -12.44 9.33 4.98
N SER A 19 -12.62 8.38 4.07
CA SER A 19 -13.05 8.65 2.69
C SER A 19 -14.50 9.15 2.62
N ILE A 20 -15.40 8.53 3.38
CA ILE A 20 -16.80 8.95 3.47
C ILE A 20 -16.90 10.35 4.06
N LEU A 21 -16.16 10.66 5.13
CA LEU A 21 -16.11 11.98 5.72
C LEU A 21 -15.69 13.06 4.69
N ALA A 22 -14.66 12.74 3.88
CA ALA A 22 -14.21 13.65 2.83
C ALA A 22 -15.31 13.89 1.77
N VAL A 23 -16.02 12.84 1.35
CA VAL A 23 -17.15 12.93 0.42
C VAL A 23 -18.28 13.80 1.01
N GLU A 24 -18.62 13.59 2.28
CA GLU A 24 -19.64 14.40 2.97
C GLU A 24 -19.24 15.87 3.02
N GLN A 25 -17.98 16.18 3.35
CA GLN A 25 -17.48 17.57 3.39
C GLN A 25 -17.48 18.22 2.02
N ILE A 26 -17.07 17.51 0.97
CA ILE A 26 -17.08 18.02 -0.41
C ILE A 26 -18.53 18.28 -0.86
N ASN A 27 -19.43 17.35 -0.58
CA ASN A 27 -20.84 17.48 -0.94
C ASN A 27 -21.53 18.63 -0.20
N ALA A 28 -21.21 18.81 1.09
CA ALA A 28 -21.71 19.95 1.87
C ALA A 28 -21.19 21.30 1.33
N ALA A 29 -20.01 21.32 0.72
CA ALA A 29 -19.43 22.50 0.07
C ALA A 29 -19.96 22.75 -1.37
N GLY A 30 -20.91 21.93 -1.86
CA GLY A 30 -21.53 22.09 -3.18
C GLY A 30 -21.08 21.05 -4.21
N GLY A 31 -20.34 20.04 -3.81
CA GLY A 31 -19.88 18.95 -4.67
C GLY A 31 -18.76 19.34 -5.63
N VAL A 32 -18.55 18.54 -6.65
CA VAL A 32 -17.58 18.79 -7.72
C VAL A 32 -18.33 19.34 -8.93
N ASN A 33 -17.98 20.53 -9.38
CA ASN A 33 -18.67 21.24 -10.46
C ASN A 33 -20.20 21.37 -10.24
N GLY A 34 -20.62 21.52 -8.98
CA GLY A 34 -22.03 21.61 -8.61
C GLY A 34 -22.79 20.29 -8.58
N GLN A 35 -22.09 19.15 -8.68
CA GLN A 35 -22.68 17.81 -8.61
C GLN A 35 -22.16 17.09 -7.36
N PRO A 36 -23.02 16.36 -6.63
CA PRO A 36 -22.57 15.60 -5.49
C PRO A 36 -21.71 14.39 -5.93
N ILE A 37 -20.69 14.05 -5.13
CA ILE A 37 -19.98 12.79 -5.24
C ILE A 37 -20.89 11.67 -4.72
N VAL A 38 -21.02 10.61 -5.49
CA VAL A 38 -21.69 9.37 -5.10
C VAL A 38 -20.63 8.36 -4.66
N TRP A 39 -20.69 7.94 -3.40
CA TRP A 39 -19.81 6.90 -2.88
C TRP A 39 -20.35 5.51 -3.21
N VAL A 40 -19.51 4.67 -3.80
CA VAL A 40 -19.81 3.25 -4.06
C VAL A 40 -18.70 2.41 -3.42
N GLN A 41 -19.11 1.42 -2.64
CA GLN A 41 -18.20 0.55 -1.91
C GLN A 41 -17.76 -0.65 -2.76
N GLY A 42 -16.46 -0.99 -2.70
CA GLY A 42 -15.89 -2.21 -3.28
C GLY A 42 -14.93 -2.87 -2.30
N ASP A 43 -14.98 -4.18 -2.19
CA ASP A 43 -14.06 -4.98 -1.39
C ASP A 43 -12.87 -5.43 -2.22
N SER A 44 -11.65 -5.19 -1.72
CA SER A 44 -10.43 -5.72 -2.34
C SER A 44 -10.07 -7.13 -1.86
N GLY A 45 -10.70 -7.61 -0.77
CA GLY A 45 -10.47 -8.93 -0.19
C GLY A 45 -9.02 -9.21 0.23
N THR A 46 -8.13 -8.23 0.13
CA THR A 46 -6.67 -8.41 0.18
C THR A 46 -6.18 -9.48 -0.81
N ALA A 47 -6.94 -9.72 -1.88
CA ALA A 47 -6.67 -10.74 -2.90
C ALA A 47 -6.78 -10.12 -4.31
N PRO A 48 -5.80 -10.39 -5.22
CA PRO A 48 -5.76 -9.75 -6.54
C PRO A 48 -6.98 -10.01 -7.40
N ASP A 49 -7.52 -11.23 -7.38
CA ASP A 49 -8.70 -11.64 -8.15
C ASP A 49 -9.99 -10.98 -7.62
N VAL A 50 -10.16 -10.90 -6.31
CA VAL A 50 -11.29 -10.21 -5.67
C VAL A 50 -11.23 -8.71 -5.98
N ALA A 51 -10.06 -8.10 -5.83
CA ALA A 51 -9.86 -6.69 -6.11
C ALA A 51 -10.12 -6.35 -7.58
N LEU A 52 -9.66 -7.21 -8.51
CA LEU A 52 -9.89 -7.03 -9.94
C LEU A 52 -11.37 -7.14 -10.31
N ALA A 53 -12.08 -8.13 -9.73
CA ALA A 53 -13.50 -8.28 -9.94
C ALA A 53 -14.28 -7.06 -9.43
N SER A 54 -13.96 -6.59 -8.22
CA SER A 54 -14.55 -5.39 -7.63
C SER A 54 -14.26 -4.13 -8.45
N LEU A 55 -13.01 -3.96 -8.92
CA LEU A 55 -12.64 -2.82 -9.77
C LEU A 55 -13.44 -2.83 -11.08
N ASN A 56 -13.54 -3.97 -11.74
CA ASN A 56 -14.32 -4.11 -12.97
C ASN A 56 -15.82 -3.78 -12.76
N SER A 57 -16.38 -4.18 -11.63
CA SER A 57 -17.77 -3.81 -11.27
C SER A 57 -17.89 -2.30 -11.08
N LEU A 58 -16.99 -1.67 -10.32
CA LEU A 58 -16.99 -0.21 -10.13
C LEU A 58 -16.87 0.55 -11.46
N ILE A 59 -16.00 0.09 -12.36
CA ILE A 59 -15.84 0.67 -13.70
C ILE A 59 -17.13 0.53 -14.51
N ALA A 60 -17.76 -0.65 -14.49
CA ALA A 60 -19.03 -0.91 -15.19
C ALA A 60 -20.18 -0.05 -14.64
N ASP A 61 -20.18 0.24 -13.36
CA ASP A 61 -21.12 1.14 -12.70
C ASP A 61 -20.82 2.64 -12.92
N GLY A 62 -19.77 2.96 -13.70
CA GLY A 62 -19.42 4.32 -14.10
C GLY A 62 -18.56 5.09 -13.10
N ALA A 63 -17.81 4.40 -12.23
CA ALA A 63 -16.87 5.06 -11.33
C ALA A 63 -15.83 5.88 -12.10
N GLN A 64 -15.67 7.14 -11.74
CA GLN A 64 -14.70 8.07 -12.37
C GLN A 64 -13.36 8.11 -11.62
N GLY A 65 -13.34 7.63 -10.39
CA GLY A 65 -12.15 7.51 -9.57
C GLY A 65 -12.32 6.43 -8.51
N VAL A 66 -11.21 5.85 -8.09
CA VAL A 66 -11.16 4.78 -7.08
C VAL A 66 -10.21 5.19 -5.97
N MET A 67 -10.73 5.30 -4.74
CA MET A 67 -9.94 5.36 -3.54
C MET A 67 -9.51 3.93 -3.19
N GLY A 68 -8.18 3.67 -3.16
CA GLY A 68 -7.63 2.32 -2.90
C GLY A 68 -6.69 1.85 -4.02
N ALA A 69 -6.27 0.58 -4.01
CA ALA A 69 -6.44 -0.34 -2.89
C ALA A 69 -5.46 0.01 -1.75
N ALA A 70 -5.65 -0.59 -0.57
CA ALA A 70 -4.78 -0.31 0.57
C ALA A 70 -3.43 -1.03 0.47
N ALA A 71 -3.42 -2.31 0.10
CA ALA A 71 -2.20 -3.09 -0.02
C ALA A 71 -1.44 -2.79 -1.32
N SER A 72 -0.12 -2.60 -1.23
CA SER A 72 0.72 -2.29 -2.41
C SER A 72 0.62 -3.37 -3.48
N GLY A 73 0.71 -4.67 -3.11
CA GLY A 73 0.61 -5.77 -4.06
C GLY A 73 -0.75 -5.84 -4.78
N ILE A 74 -1.82 -5.47 -4.08
CA ILE A 74 -3.17 -5.44 -4.67
C ILE A 74 -3.29 -4.30 -5.67
N SER A 75 -2.86 -3.09 -5.32
CA SER A 75 -2.87 -1.97 -6.26
C SER A 75 -2.00 -2.24 -7.49
N LEU A 76 -0.82 -2.86 -7.33
CA LEU A 76 0.03 -3.25 -8.46
C LEU A 76 -0.64 -4.27 -9.39
N ALA A 77 -1.46 -5.17 -8.84
CA ALA A 77 -2.15 -6.18 -9.64
C ALA A 77 -3.31 -5.61 -10.50
N ILE A 78 -3.89 -4.48 -10.08
CA ILE A 78 -5.10 -3.93 -10.74
C ILE A 78 -4.88 -2.59 -11.43
N ILE A 79 -3.73 -1.94 -11.23
CA ILE A 79 -3.45 -0.58 -11.71
C ILE A 79 -3.55 -0.47 -13.24
N ASP A 80 -3.08 -1.45 -13.98
CA ASP A 80 -3.13 -1.44 -15.44
C ASP A 80 -4.58 -1.46 -15.95
N THR A 81 -5.48 -2.15 -15.24
CA THR A 81 -6.92 -2.15 -15.57
C THR A 81 -7.53 -0.77 -15.34
N ALA A 82 -7.20 -0.10 -14.24
CA ALA A 82 -7.68 1.25 -13.98
C ALA A 82 -7.16 2.25 -15.02
N ILE A 83 -5.86 2.17 -15.35
CA ILE A 83 -5.24 3.01 -16.39
C ILE A 83 -5.90 2.80 -17.74
N ALA A 84 -6.12 1.54 -18.15
CA ALA A 84 -6.77 1.21 -19.42
C ALA A 84 -8.22 1.71 -19.51
N ALA A 85 -8.91 1.80 -18.39
CA ALA A 85 -10.26 2.33 -18.26
C ALA A 85 -10.30 3.87 -18.06
N GLU A 86 -9.15 4.54 -18.01
CA GLU A 86 -9.01 5.96 -17.72
C GLU A 86 -9.65 6.35 -16.36
N VAL A 87 -9.63 5.45 -15.39
CA VAL A 87 -10.12 5.68 -14.02
C VAL A 87 -8.95 5.98 -13.10
N VAL A 88 -9.02 7.14 -12.42
CA VAL A 88 -7.97 7.56 -11.50
C VAL A 88 -8.02 6.71 -10.23
N MET A 89 -6.89 6.12 -9.86
CA MET A 89 -6.70 5.45 -8.56
C MET A 89 -5.90 6.33 -7.61
N VAL A 90 -6.40 6.52 -6.38
CA VAL A 90 -5.66 7.19 -5.31
C VAL A 90 -5.58 6.24 -4.12
N SER A 91 -4.37 5.78 -3.79
CA SER A 91 -4.19 4.93 -2.62
C SER A 91 -3.85 5.74 -1.37
N PRO A 92 -4.53 5.48 -0.24
CA PRO A 92 -4.23 6.12 1.03
C PRO A 92 -3.00 5.53 1.74
N SER A 93 -2.55 4.34 1.35
CA SER A 93 -1.58 3.55 2.12
C SER A 93 -0.55 2.77 1.31
N ASN A 94 -0.51 2.88 -0.01
CA ASN A 94 0.54 2.22 -0.78
C ASN A 94 1.88 2.91 -0.58
N THR A 95 2.87 2.18 -0.13
CA THR A 95 4.22 2.71 0.17
C THR A 95 5.31 2.10 -0.69
N SER A 96 5.07 0.96 -1.36
CA SER A 96 6.08 0.26 -2.17
C SER A 96 6.84 1.20 -3.11
N PRO A 97 8.18 1.09 -3.18
CA PRO A 97 9.01 1.86 -4.11
C PRO A 97 8.65 1.66 -5.59
N GLN A 98 7.99 0.56 -5.94
CA GLN A 98 7.61 0.25 -7.32
C GLN A 98 6.71 1.33 -7.92
N PHE A 99 5.81 1.93 -7.13
CA PHE A 99 4.92 3.00 -7.60
C PHE A 99 5.65 4.28 -8.03
N THR A 100 6.85 4.52 -7.52
CA THR A 100 7.66 5.70 -7.89
C THR A 100 8.12 5.65 -9.34
N LYS A 101 8.21 4.45 -9.92
CA LYS A 101 8.74 4.22 -11.28
C LYS A 101 7.65 3.85 -12.30
N ILE A 102 6.41 3.65 -11.86
CA ILE A 102 5.30 3.27 -12.75
C ILE A 102 4.96 4.41 -13.70
N LYS A 103 4.84 4.06 -14.99
CA LYS A 103 4.29 4.97 -16.01
C LYS A 103 2.77 4.88 -15.98
N ASN A 104 2.13 5.75 -15.22
CA ASN A 104 0.70 5.69 -14.95
C ASN A 104 -0.14 6.71 -15.73
N GLY A 105 0.47 7.53 -16.59
CA GLY A 105 -0.24 8.52 -17.39
C GLY A 105 -1.02 9.58 -16.59
N GLY A 106 -0.81 9.68 -15.29
CA GLY A 106 -1.57 10.54 -14.38
C GLY A 106 -2.77 9.84 -13.72
N PHE A 107 -2.99 8.55 -13.99
CA PHE A 107 -4.13 7.79 -13.44
C PHE A 107 -3.83 7.12 -12.09
N TYR A 108 -2.68 7.36 -11.49
CA TYR A 108 -2.39 6.86 -10.15
C TYR A 108 -1.68 7.91 -9.30
N ALA A 109 -2.15 8.03 -8.06
CA ALA A 109 -1.50 8.79 -7.00
C ALA A 109 -1.56 8.04 -5.66
N ARG A 110 -0.76 8.46 -4.69
CA ARG A 110 -0.83 7.99 -3.30
C ARG A 110 -0.62 9.14 -2.34
N THR A 111 -1.25 9.07 -1.18
CA THR A 111 -1.09 10.06 -0.12
C THR A 111 -0.04 9.66 0.92
N ALA A 112 0.36 8.37 0.94
CA ALA A 112 1.44 7.88 1.78
C ALA A 112 2.81 8.11 1.11
N PRO A 113 3.89 8.39 1.87
CA PRO A 113 5.25 8.49 1.35
C PRO A 113 5.75 7.12 0.85
N SER A 114 6.81 7.15 0.03
CA SER A 114 7.49 5.92 -0.42
C SER A 114 8.30 5.28 0.70
N ASP A 115 8.39 3.96 0.69
CA ASP A 115 9.28 3.18 1.55
C ASP A 115 10.77 3.52 1.32
N LEU A 116 11.13 4.15 0.21
CA LEU A 116 12.47 4.73 0.05
C LEU A 116 12.77 5.78 1.13
N LEU A 117 11.77 6.58 1.51
CA LEU A 117 11.91 7.55 2.59
C LEU A 117 11.83 6.85 3.96
N GLN A 118 10.85 5.97 4.15
CA GLN A 118 10.67 5.25 5.40
C GLN A 118 11.89 4.38 5.73
N GLY A 119 12.42 3.65 4.76
CA GLY A 119 13.62 2.83 4.93
C GLY A 119 14.86 3.66 5.29
N ALA A 120 15.03 4.83 4.66
CA ALA A 120 16.13 5.73 4.98
C ALA A 120 16.03 6.28 6.41
N VAL A 121 14.82 6.66 6.85
CA VAL A 121 14.59 7.13 8.23
C VAL A 121 14.82 6.01 9.23
N LEU A 122 14.31 4.81 8.96
CA LEU A 122 14.51 3.64 9.83
C LEU A 122 15.99 3.28 9.97
N ALA A 123 16.73 3.29 8.85
CA ALA A 123 18.17 3.08 8.86
C ALA A 123 18.91 4.11 9.70
N GLN A 124 18.52 5.39 9.61
CA GLN A 124 19.12 6.45 10.44
C GLN A 124 18.84 6.23 11.92
N VAL A 125 17.61 5.85 12.30
CA VAL A 125 17.25 5.54 13.69
C VAL A 125 18.11 4.39 14.22
N LEU A 126 18.31 3.33 13.45
CA LEU A 126 19.14 2.20 13.84
C LEU A 126 20.59 2.61 14.08
N ILE A 127 21.16 3.48 13.24
CA ILE A 127 22.52 4.01 13.41
C ILE A 127 22.60 4.93 14.66
N ASP A 128 21.63 5.80 14.85
CA ASP A 128 21.58 6.73 15.99
C ASP A 128 21.46 5.97 17.32
N ASP A 129 20.76 4.81 17.34
CA ASP A 129 20.68 3.91 18.47
C ASP A 129 21.95 3.05 18.66
N GLY A 130 22.94 3.18 17.80
CA GLY A 130 24.25 2.54 17.92
C GLY A 130 24.34 1.13 17.33
N HIS A 131 23.36 0.71 16.54
CA HIS A 131 23.39 -0.60 15.88
C HIS A 131 24.36 -0.58 14.71
N THR A 132 25.26 -1.56 14.64
CA THR A 132 26.25 -1.75 13.57
C THR A 132 25.91 -2.90 12.64
N SER A 133 25.05 -3.83 13.09
CA SER A 133 24.58 -4.99 12.35
C SER A 133 23.12 -5.24 12.68
N VAL A 134 22.33 -5.64 11.69
CA VAL A 134 20.91 -5.96 11.83
C VAL A 134 20.52 -7.16 10.96
N SER A 135 19.54 -7.94 11.42
CA SER A 135 18.75 -8.84 10.59
C SER A 135 17.35 -8.28 10.40
N ILE A 136 16.76 -8.48 9.24
CA ILE A 136 15.43 -7.94 8.90
C ILE A 136 14.47 -9.11 8.69
N ILE A 137 13.34 -9.12 9.41
CA ILE A 137 12.24 -10.04 9.14
C ILE A 137 11.08 -9.22 8.57
N SER A 138 10.56 -9.61 7.41
CA SER A 138 9.54 -8.85 6.70
C SER A 138 8.52 -9.74 5.99
N ARG A 139 7.36 -9.17 5.67
CA ARG A 139 6.32 -9.86 4.87
C ARG A 139 6.83 -10.16 3.46
N ALA A 140 6.44 -11.31 2.93
CA ALA A 140 6.76 -11.74 1.57
C ALA A 140 5.81 -11.14 0.52
N ASP A 141 5.51 -9.84 0.61
CA ASP A 141 4.68 -9.10 -0.35
C ASP A 141 5.40 -7.86 -0.91
N SER A 142 4.76 -7.15 -1.82
CA SER A 142 5.37 -5.97 -2.48
C SER A 142 5.65 -4.80 -1.52
N TYR A 143 4.91 -4.71 -0.41
CA TYR A 143 5.18 -3.75 0.66
C TYR A 143 6.41 -4.18 1.48
N GLY A 144 6.34 -5.37 2.09
CA GLY A 144 7.38 -5.83 3.01
C GLY A 144 8.74 -5.96 2.34
N ARG A 145 8.80 -6.51 1.12
CA ARG A 145 10.05 -6.58 0.35
C ARG A 145 10.61 -5.19 0.05
N GLY A 146 9.77 -4.28 -0.41
CA GLY A 146 10.21 -2.93 -0.76
C GLY A 146 10.77 -2.15 0.43
N LEU A 147 10.12 -2.24 1.59
CA LEU A 147 10.59 -1.60 2.82
C LEU A 147 11.88 -2.26 3.35
N ALA A 148 11.96 -3.59 3.38
CA ALA A 148 13.14 -4.31 3.83
C ALA A 148 14.37 -3.97 2.98
N GLU A 149 14.23 -4.00 1.66
CA GLU A 149 15.32 -3.67 0.72
C GLU A 149 15.75 -2.20 0.83
N ALA A 150 14.79 -1.27 0.97
CA ALA A 150 15.09 0.15 1.14
C ALA A 150 15.80 0.43 2.47
N THR A 151 15.38 -0.24 3.55
CA THR A 151 16.03 -0.15 4.87
C THR A 151 17.44 -0.71 4.82
N ALA A 152 17.61 -1.91 4.27
CA ALA A 152 18.91 -2.56 4.14
C ALA A 152 19.90 -1.69 3.36
N SER A 153 19.51 -1.26 2.17
CA SER A 153 20.36 -0.40 1.33
C SER A 153 20.74 0.91 2.00
N SER A 154 19.81 1.52 2.74
CA SER A 154 20.09 2.77 3.46
C SER A 154 20.98 2.56 4.67
N PHE A 155 20.80 1.46 5.40
CA PHE A 155 21.61 1.11 6.57
C PHE A 155 23.05 0.79 6.18
N GLU A 156 23.24 0.04 5.09
CA GLU A 156 24.59 -0.22 4.52
C GLU A 156 25.27 1.06 4.02
N ALA A 157 24.50 1.96 3.39
CA ALA A 157 25.05 3.26 2.94
C ALA A 157 25.50 4.15 4.10
N LEU A 158 24.95 3.96 5.30
CA LEU A 158 25.35 4.65 6.54
C LEU A 158 26.48 3.92 7.28
N GLY A 159 26.98 2.81 6.75
CA GLY A 159 28.13 2.07 7.31
C GLY A 159 27.74 0.91 8.22
N GLY A 160 26.45 0.58 8.34
CA GLY A 160 25.98 -0.63 8.98
C GLY A 160 26.13 -1.88 8.11
N SER A 161 25.85 -3.05 8.65
CA SER A 161 25.80 -4.32 7.92
C SER A 161 24.45 -4.99 8.09
N VAL A 162 23.93 -5.60 7.02
CA VAL A 162 22.72 -6.43 7.09
C VAL A 162 23.12 -7.89 6.99
N ASP A 163 22.93 -8.63 8.08
CA ASP A 163 23.35 -10.03 8.16
C ASP A 163 22.44 -10.92 7.32
N THR A 164 21.12 -10.70 7.38
CA THR A 164 20.17 -11.42 6.54
C THR A 164 18.84 -10.67 6.43
N ILE A 165 18.08 -10.97 5.36
CA ILE A 165 16.67 -10.58 5.22
C ILE A 165 15.85 -11.85 5.09
N VAL A 166 14.97 -12.08 6.05
CA VAL A 166 14.06 -13.23 6.08
C VAL A 166 12.65 -12.78 5.75
N TYR A 167 11.99 -13.51 4.86
CA TYR A 167 10.61 -13.19 4.47
C TYR A 167 9.65 -14.25 4.97
N HIS A 168 8.63 -13.83 5.72
CA HIS A 168 7.55 -14.70 6.18
C HIS A 168 6.32 -14.64 5.26
N SER A 169 5.53 -15.71 5.24
CA SER A 169 4.23 -15.72 4.55
C SER A 169 3.31 -14.62 5.09
N GLN A 170 2.45 -14.08 4.23
CA GLN A 170 1.42 -13.11 4.63
C GLN A 170 0.44 -13.69 5.64
N GLU A 171 0.22 -15.01 5.61
CA GLU A 171 -0.68 -15.76 6.48
C GLU A 171 0.01 -16.27 7.77
N ALA A 172 1.31 -15.99 7.96
CA ALA A 172 2.04 -16.48 9.12
C ALA A 172 1.51 -15.86 10.42
N THR A 173 1.26 -16.72 11.39
CA THR A 173 0.86 -16.35 12.76
C THR A 173 1.93 -16.68 13.80
N GLU A 174 2.96 -17.44 13.40
CA GLU A 174 4.11 -17.83 14.20
C GLU A 174 5.39 -17.52 13.42
N PHE A 175 6.44 -17.07 14.10
CA PHE A 175 7.67 -16.55 13.47
C PHE A 175 8.94 -17.17 14.06
N ALA A 176 8.83 -18.27 14.81
CA ALA A 176 9.99 -18.90 15.45
C ALA A 176 11.04 -19.38 14.45
N SER A 177 10.60 -19.85 13.26
CA SER A 177 11.50 -20.27 12.19
C SER A 177 12.27 -19.10 11.58
N GLU A 178 11.59 -17.99 11.34
CA GLU A 178 12.16 -16.75 10.79
C GLU A 178 13.14 -16.11 11.78
N VAL A 179 12.78 -16.08 13.06
CA VAL A 179 13.69 -15.61 14.12
C VAL A 179 14.95 -16.48 14.18
N THR A 180 14.82 -17.81 14.08
CA THR A 180 15.99 -18.71 14.06
C THR A 180 16.86 -18.50 12.81
N GLN A 181 16.28 -18.17 11.68
CA GLN A 181 17.02 -17.86 10.44
C GLN A 181 17.69 -16.48 10.50
N ALA A 182 17.12 -15.57 11.25
CA ALA A 182 17.64 -14.22 11.40
C ALA A 182 18.86 -14.14 12.37
N GLY A 183 19.16 -15.22 13.11
CA GLY A 183 20.30 -15.35 14.03
C GLY A 183 19.85 -15.25 15.48
#